data_e6f4d5054c8948688cfaa68e8dd50024
#
_entry.id   e6f4d5054c8948688cfaa68e8dd50024
#
_cell.length_a   1.000
_cell.length_b   1.000
_cell.length_c   1.000
_cell.angle_alpha   90.00
_cell.angle_beta   90.00
_cell.angle_gamma   90.00
#
_symmetry.space_group_name_H-M   'P 1'
#
loop_
_entity.id
_entity.type
_entity.pdbx_description
1 polymer ?
#
loop_
_entity_poly.entity_id
_entity_poly.type
_entity_poly.pdbx_seq_one_letter_code
_entity_poly.pdbx_strand_id
1 'polypeptide(L)'
;MGKFKTVNELVNSLQPDYPVYCIRLNEIKKSVRFFKNNFPGKILYAVKTNPNEKIIKQIIANGVNEFDVASLNEIKLLNKIKSDAKLHFMHTIKSKESISSAYFDYGVKSFSLDSKDELRKILEATNQAKDLELFVRIAISNEHAEIDLSRKFGALPSEALGLVRLCKEHSKKLGISFHVGSQCMHKISYSKG
;
A
#
# COMPACT_ATOMS: atom_id res chain seq x y z
N MET A 1 24.23 -17.52 2.88
CA MET A 1 23.42 -17.35 1.66
C MET A 1 24.37 -17.13 0.49
N GLY A 2 24.43 -18.06 -0.47
CA GLY A 2 25.34 -17.97 -1.62
C GLY A 2 24.96 -16.83 -2.56
N LYS A 3 25.95 -16.19 -3.17
CA LYS A 3 25.76 -15.23 -4.26
C LYS A 3 26.18 -15.91 -5.54
N PHE A 4 25.25 -16.02 -6.47
CA PHE A 4 25.47 -16.61 -7.79
C PHE A 4 25.24 -15.54 -8.86
N LYS A 5 26.03 -15.56 -9.94
CA LYS A 5 25.87 -14.62 -11.05
C LYS A 5 24.68 -14.98 -11.95
N THR A 6 24.42 -16.28 -12.08
CA THR A 6 23.33 -16.80 -12.93
C THR A 6 22.58 -17.92 -12.22
N VAL A 7 21.38 -18.24 -12.72
CA VAL A 7 20.60 -19.40 -12.25
C VAL A 7 21.32 -20.70 -12.56
N ASN A 8 21.98 -20.80 -13.74
CA ASN A 8 22.75 -21.99 -14.12
C ASN A 8 23.91 -22.24 -13.15
N GLU A 9 24.64 -21.20 -12.75
CA GLU A 9 25.71 -21.32 -11.75
C GLU A 9 25.14 -21.82 -10.40
N LEU A 10 23.98 -21.31 -9.98
CA LEU A 10 23.30 -21.77 -8.77
C LEU A 10 22.96 -23.27 -8.87
N VAL A 11 22.29 -23.66 -9.95
CA VAL A 11 21.87 -25.06 -10.17
C VAL A 11 23.07 -25.99 -10.21
N ASN A 12 24.12 -25.66 -10.97
CA ASN A 12 25.31 -26.48 -11.09
C ASN A 12 26.07 -26.61 -9.77
N SER A 13 26.06 -25.55 -8.93
CA SER A 13 26.79 -25.53 -7.65
C SER A 13 26.04 -26.20 -6.51
N LEU A 14 24.71 -26.00 -6.44
CA LEU A 14 23.90 -26.48 -5.30
C LEU A 14 23.19 -27.80 -5.61
N GLN A 15 22.91 -28.12 -6.88
CA GLN A 15 22.10 -29.27 -7.32
C GLN A 15 20.86 -29.47 -6.39
N PRO A 16 20.03 -28.44 -6.17
CA PRO A 16 18.98 -28.51 -5.18
C PRO A 16 17.88 -29.50 -5.60
N ASP A 17 17.44 -30.32 -4.68
CA ASP A 17 16.31 -31.24 -4.81
C ASP A 17 14.97 -30.63 -4.33
N TYR A 18 14.98 -29.32 -4.02
CA TYR A 18 13.82 -28.56 -3.57
C TYR A 18 13.74 -27.19 -4.28
N PRO A 19 12.56 -26.54 -4.31
CA PRO A 19 12.38 -25.21 -4.90
C PRO A 19 13.26 -24.16 -4.22
N VAL A 20 13.95 -23.34 -5.01
CA VAL A 20 14.84 -22.27 -4.54
C VAL A 20 14.33 -20.90 -4.97
N TYR A 21 14.16 -19.99 -4.03
CA TYR A 21 13.84 -18.59 -4.31
C TYR A 21 15.10 -17.78 -4.63
N CYS A 22 15.13 -17.18 -5.81
CA CYS A 22 16.21 -16.33 -6.28
C CYS A 22 15.81 -14.85 -6.22
N ILE A 23 16.49 -14.05 -5.38
CA ILE A 23 16.26 -12.60 -5.30
C ILE A 23 17.28 -11.87 -6.16
N ARG A 24 16.80 -11.12 -7.16
CA ARG A 24 17.62 -10.30 -8.05
C ARG A 24 17.63 -8.85 -7.56
N LEU A 25 18.58 -8.49 -6.71
CA LEU A 25 18.67 -7.16 -6.11
C LEU A 25 18.80 -6.02 -7.13
N ASN A 26 19.51 -6.28 -8.25
CA ASN A 26 19.64 -5.30 -9.32
C ASN A 26 18.32 -4.98 -10.03
N GLU A 27 17.42 -5.96 -10.16
CA GLU A 27 16.10 -5.72 -10.78
C GLU A 27 15.21 -4.87 -9.87
N ILE A 28 15.28 -5.07 -8.55
CA ILE A 28 14.60 -4.20 -7.57
C ILE A 28 15.11 -2.76 -7.71
N LYS A 29 16.44 -2.58 -7.78
CA LYS A 29 17.06 -1.26 -7.98
C LYS A 29 16.61 -0.59 -9.28
N LYS A 30 16.56 -1.34 -10.40
CA LYS A 30 16.10 -0.83 -11.69
C LYS A 30 14.64 -0.38 -11.62
N SER A 31 13.77 -1.21 -11.03
CA SER A 31 12.35 -0.89 -10.87
C SER A 31 12.13 0.37 -10.03
N VAL A 32 12.81 0.50 -8.89
CA VAL A 32 12.73 1.71 -8.06
C VAL A 32 13.19 2.94 -8.83
N ARG A 33 14.32 2.85 -9.56
CA ARG A 33 14.82 3.95 -10.39
C ARG A 33 13.83 4.33 -11.50
N PHE A 34 13.23 3.35 -12.16
CA PHE A 34 12.24 3.58 -13.20
C PHE A 34 11.08 4.44 -12.68
N PHE A 35 10.48 4.04 -11.55
CA PHE A 35 9.39 4.82 -10.95
C PHE A 35 9.85 6.21 -10.50
N LYS A 36 11.00 6.33 -9.85
CA LYS A 36 11.53 7.64 -9.41
C LYS A 36 11.77 8.61 -10.55
N ASN A 37 12.16 8.11 -11.72
CA ASN A 37 12.48 8.95 -12.87
C ASN A 37 11.26 9.28 -13.75
N ASN A 38 10.21 8.45 -13.69
CA ASN A 38 9.08 8.55 -14.63
C ASN A 38 7.74 8.86 -13.96
N PHE A 39 7.63 8.74 -12.64
CA PHE A 39 6.41 9.04 -11.91
C PHE A 39 6.54 10.38 -11.17
N PRO A 40 5.68 11.38 -11.47
CA PRO A 40 5.79 12.74 -10.93
C PRO A 40 5.21 12.86 -9.51
N GLY A 41 5.08 11.75 -8.78
CA GLY A 41 4.50 11.70 -7.44
C GLY A 41 5.38 10.92 -6.46
N LYS A 42 4.89 10.77 -5.24
CA LYS A 42 5.51 9.93 -4.23
C LYS A 42 5.25 8.46 -4.51
N ILE A 43 6.26 7.64 -4.31
CA ILE A 43 6.17 6.20 -4.49
C ILE A 43 5.92 5.56 -3.13
N LEU A 44 4.81 4.84 -3.01
CA LEU A 44 4.51 3.99 -1.88
C LEU A 44 4.65 2.53 -2.30
N TYR A 45 5.47 1.77 -1.59
CA TYR A 45 5.54 0.33 -1.85
C TYR A 45 4.42 -0.39 -1.12
N ALA A 46 3.58 -1.12 -1.86
CA ALA A 46 2.52 -1.94 -1.28
C ALA A 46 3.11 -3.23 -0.69
N VAL A 47 3.20 -3.31 0.64
CA VAL A 47 3.89 -4.40 1.37
C VAL A 47 3.29 -5.76 1.08
N LYS A 48 1.96 -5.83 0.92
CA LYS A 48 1.22 -7.07 0.60
C LYS A 48 1.72 -7.79 -0.67
N THR A 49 2.35 -7.07 -1.60
CA THR A 49 2.84 -7.66 -2.85
C THR A 49 4.04 -8.58 -2.62
N ASN A 50 4.94 -8.20 -1.72
CA ASN A 50 6.01 -9.07 -1.24
C ASN A 50 6.55 -8.56 0.11
N PRO A 51 6.15 -9.14 1.25
CA PRO A 51 6.56 -8.71 2.59
C PRO A 51 7.94 -9.23 3.02
N ASN A 52 8.74 -9.79 2.11
CA ASN A 52 10.06 -10.31 2.47
C ASN A 52 10.99 -9.17 2.94
N GLU A 53 11.54 -9.30 4.15
CA GLU A 53 12.41 -8.27 4.75
C GLU A 53 13.59 -7.86 3.86
N LYS A 54 14.20 -8.80 3.11
CA LYS A 54 15.34 -8.49 2.24
C LYS A 54 14.94 -7.61 1.07
N ILE A 55 13.74 -7.85 0.52
CA ILE A 55 13.17 -7.04 -0.55
C ILE A 55 12.84 -5.63 -0.02
N ILE A 56 12.16 -5.54 1.12
CA ILE A 56 11.82 -4.27 1.75
C ILE A 56 13.09 -3.46 2.07
N LYS A 57 14.10 -4.07 2.69
CA LYS A 57 15.40 -3.43 2.95
C LYS A 57 16.07 -2.92 1.68
N GLN A 58 15.98 -3.68 0.58
CA GLN A 58 16.53 -3.25 -0.71
C GLN A 58 15.74 -2.08 -1.32
N ILE A 59 14.43 -2.04 -1.19
CA ILE A 59 13.56 -0.95 -1.61
C ILE A 59 13.92 0.33 -0.83
N ILE A 60 14.06 0.23 0.49
CA ILE A 60 14.49 1.32 1.37
C ILE A 60 15.87 1.83 0.96
N ALA A 61 16.84 0.94 0.77
CA ALA A 61 18.21 1.30 0.36
C ALA A 61 18.28 2.04 -1.00
N ASN A 62 17.24 1.91 -1.83
CA ASN A 62 17.11 2.65 -3.08
C ASN A 62 16.24 3.93 -2.97
N GLY A 63 15.88 4.34 -1.74
CA GLY A 63 15.29 5.64 -1.44
C GLY A 63 13.76 5.69 -1.49
N VAL A 64 13.08 4.55 -1.28
CA VAL A 64 11.62 4.52 -0.99
C VAL A 64 11.45 4.43 0.52
N ASN A 65 10.78 5.43 1.11
CA ASN A 65 10.58 5.55 2.55
C ASN A 65 9.09 5.63 2.95
N GLU A 66 8.19 5.55 1.97
CA GLU A 66 6.74 5.55 2.19
C GLU A 66 6.15 4.20 1.75
N PHE A 67 5.20 3.67 2.52
CA PHE A 67 4.66 2.32 2.31
C PHE A 67 3.14 2.31 2.43
N ASP A 68 2.49 1.60 1.49
CA ASP A 68 1.10 1.20 1.59
C ASP A 68 1.02 -0.09 2.40
N VAL A 69 0.35 -0.04 3.55
CA VAL A 69 0.13 -1.18 4.44
C VAL A 69 -1.36 -1.52 4.50
N ALA A 70 -1.66 -2.82 4.50
CA ALA A 70 -3.01 -3.34 4.51
C ALA A 70 -3.38 -4.03 5.83
N SER A 71 -2.45 -4.17 6.77
CA SER A 71 -2.68 -4.83 8.05
C SER A 71 -1.75 -4.33 9.15
N LEU A 72 -2.15 -4.55 10.40
CA LEU A 72 -1.31 -4.27 11.57
C LEU A 72 0.00 -5.09 11.57
N ASN A 73 -0.02 -6.30 11.01
CA ASN A 73 1.19 -7.12 10.90
C ASN A 73 2.22 -6.50 9.93
N GLU A 74 1.76 -5.89 8.84
CA GLU A 74 2.65 -5.17 7.92
C GLU A 74 3.22 -3.91 8.57
N ILE A 75 2.43 -3.18 9.38
CA ILE A 75 2.89 -2.05 10.19
C ILE A 75 3.99 -2.49 11.14
N LYS A 76 3.77 -3.56 11.92
CA LYS A 76 4.75 -4.13 12.85
C LYS A 76 6.04 -4.55 12.14
N LEU A 77 5.91 -5.20 10.98
CA LEU A 77 7.06 -5.62 10.16
C LEU A 77 7.90 -4.41 9.73
N LEU A 78 7.26 -3.36 9.19
CA LEU A 78 7.96 -2.17 8.75
C LEU A 78 8.58 -1.40 9.90
N ASN A 79 7.89 -1.25 11.02
CA ASN A 79 8.43 -0.60 12.21
C ASN A 79 9.71 -1.29 12.72
N LYS A 80 9.75 -2.63 12.68
CA LYS A 80 10.96 -3.41 13.01
C LYS A 80 12.11 -3.16 12.03
N ILE A 81 11.82 -2.99 10.74
CA ILE A 81 12.85 -2.79 9.70
C ILE A 81 13.35 -1.34 9.67
N LYS A 82 12.43 -0.38 9.80
CA LYS A 82 12.66 1.06 9.70
C LYS A 82 11.57 1.81 10.47
N SER A 83 11.84 2.16 11.72
CA SER A 83 10.87 2.76 12.65
C SER A 83 10.40 4.16 12.23
N ASP A 84 11.18 4.88 11.41
CA ASP A 84 10.84 6.20 10.86
C ASP A 84 10.25 6.14 9.44
N ALA A 85 9.87 4.95 8.95
CA ALA A 85 9.16 4.82 7.69
C ALA A 85 7.77 5.47 7.77
N LYS A 86 7.38 6.22 6.74
CA LYS A 86 6.03 6.77 6.66
C LYS A 86 5.06 5.72 6.17
N LEU A 87 4.07 5.39 6.99
CA LEU A 87 3.09 4.34 6.72
C LEU A 87 1.72 4.93 6.38
N HIS A 88 1.10 4.36 5.37
CA HIS A 88 -0.25 4.70 4.93
C HIS A 88 -1.12 3.46 5.01
N PHE A 89 -2.13 3.44 5.88
CA PHE A 89 -3.01 2.29 6.06
C PHE A 89 -4.15 2.34 5.04
N MET A 90 -3.87 1.83 3.83
CA MET A 90 -4.71 2.04 2.66
C MET A 90 -5.76 0.96 2.41
N HIS A 91 -5.89 -0.03 3.30
CA HIS A 91 -7.05 -0.92 3.28
C HIS A 91 -8.30 -0.17 3.74
N THR A 92 -9.40 -0.26 2.98
CA THR A 92 -10.63 0.51 3.27
C THR A 92 -11.40 0.03 4.49
N ILE A 93 -11.24 -1.23 4.89
CA ILE A 93 -11.90 -1.83 6.07
C ILE A 93 -10.85 -2.30 7.04
N LYS A 94 -10.92 -1.82 8.29
CA LYS A 94 -9.94 -2.11 9.35
C LYS A 94 -10.65 -2.41 10.67
N SER A 95 -10.10 -3.26 11.53
CA SER A 95 -10.62 -3.40 12.88
C SER A 95 -10.31 -2.16 13.73
N LYS A 96 -11.15 -1.88 14.72
CA LYS A 96 -10.97 -0.75 15.64
C LYS A 96 -9.64 -0.83 16.39
N GLU A 97 -9.26 -2.03 16.82
CA GLU A 97 -7.98 -2.29 17.49
C GLU A 97 -6.80 -2.01 16.55
N SER A 98 -6.90 -2.42 15.28
CA SER A 98 -5.83 -2.16 14.30
C SER A 98 -5.66 -0.67 14.01
N ILE A 99 -6.74 0.10 13.95
CA ILE A 99 -6.70 1.55 13.76
C ILE A 99 -6.06 2.21 14.98
N SER A 100 -6.53 1.86 16.20
CA SER A 100 -6.02 2.42 17.45
C SER A 100 -4.53 2.16 17.62
N SER A 101 -4.10 0.90 17.45
CA SER A 101 -2.68 0.53 17.55
C SER A 101 -1.85 1.22 16.46
N ALA A 102 -2.33 1.25 15.20
CA ALA A 102 -1.64 1.94 14.12
C ALA A 102 -1.38 3.42 14.45
N TYR A 103 -2.39 4.11 15.01
CA TYR A 103 -2.29 5.52 15.35
C TYR A 103 -1.43 5.78 16.58
N PHE A 104 -1.75 5.13 17.72
CA PHE A 104 -1.11 5.44 19.02
C PHE A 104 0.26 4.78 19.18
N ASP A 105 0.42 3.52 18.73
CA ASP A 105 1.67 2.78 18.95
C ASP A 105 2.69 2.99 17.83
N TYR A 106 2.20 3.24 16.59
CA TYR A 106 3.05 3.31 15.40
C TYR A 106 3.01 4.66 14.67
N GLY A 107 2.25 5.65 15.17
CA GLY A 107 2.20 7.01 14.60
C GLY A 107 1.62 7.10 13.19
N VAL A 108 0.82 6.11 12.76
CA VAL A 108 0.16 6.15 11.46
C VAL A 108 -0.97 7.15 11.49
N LYS A 109 -0.95 8.12 10.58
CA LYS A 109 -1.97 9.19 10.48
C LYS A 109 -2.80 9.10 9.20
N SER A 110 -2.31 8.35 8.22
CA SER A 110 -2.93 8.19 6.90
C SER A 110 -3.81 6.96 6.86
N PHE A 111 -5.12 7.14 6.63
CA PHE A 111 -6.10 6.05 6.56
C PHE A 111 -6.97 6.19 5.33
N SER A 112 -7.17 5.08 4.59
CA SER A 112 -8.16 5.00 3.52
C SER A 112 -9.50 4.49 4.06
N LEU A 113 -10.58 4.96 3.46
CA LEU A 113 -11.95 4.57 3.78
C LEU A 113 -12.87 4.70 2.55
N ASP A 114 -14.00 4.03 2.58
CA ASP A 114 -15.00 4.09 1.51
C ASP A 114 -16.45 4.15 2.03
N SER A 115 -16.64 4.33 3.33
CA SER A 115 -17.96 4.42 3.96
C SER A 115 -17.97 5.36 5.16
N LYS A 116 -19.17 5.86 5.51
CA LYS A 116 -19.38 6.69 6.72
C LYS A 116 -19.12 5.89 8.00
N ASP A 117 -19.40 4.58 7.98
CA ASP A 117 -19.19 3.72 9.14
C ASP A 117 -17.68 3.52 9.41
N GLU A 118 -16.88 3.40 8.36
CA GLU A 118 -15.42 3.34 8.52
C GLU A 118 -14.87 4.70 9.02
N LEU A 119 -15.37 5.83 8.52
CA LEU A 119 -14.99 7.15 9.04
C LEU A 119 -15.27 7.25 10.54
N ARG A 120 -16.51 6.91 10.95
CA ARG A 120 -16.89 6.93 12.38
C ARG A 120 -15.94 6.06 13.21
N LYS A 121 -15.66 4.85 12.74
CA LYS A 121 -14.75 3.91 13.41
C LYS A 121 -13.33 4.47 13.54
N ILE A 122 -12.79 5.11 12.48
CA ILE A 122 -11.48 5.76 12.53
C ILE A 122 -11.48 6.87 13.59
N LEU A 123 -12.48 7.74 13.58
CA LEU A 123 -12.59 8.85 14.54
C LEU A 123 -12.68 8.35 15.98
N GLU A 124 -13.50 7.33 16.24
CA GLU A 124 -13.61 6.73 17.57
C GLU A 124 -12.29 6.08 18.00
N ALA A 125 -11.67 5.30 17.13
CA ALA A 125 -10.45 4.56 17.44
C ALA A 125 -9.21 5.46 17.63
N THR A 126 -9.27 6.70 17.16
CA THR A 126 -8.19 7.70 17.28
C THR A 126 -8.53 8.82 18.28
N ASN A 127 -9.59 8.66 19.10
CA ASN A 127 -10.08 9.67 20.03
C ASN A 127 -10.32 11.04 19.37
N GLN A 128 -10.98 11.07 18.21
CA GLN A 128 -11.30 12.28 17.45
C GLN A 128 -10.05 13.10 17.07
N ALA A 129 -8.97 12.45 16.74
CA ALA A 129 -7.70 13.09 16.39
C ALA A 129 -7.87 14.13 15.27
N LYS A 130 -7.14 15.26 15.38
CA LYS A 130 -7.22 16.40 14.45
C LYS A 130 -6.12 16.42 13.39
N ASP A 131 -5.20 15.46 13.44
CA ASP A 131 -4.03 15.37 12.55
C ASP A 131 -4.14 14.23 11.54
N LEU A 132 -5.35 13.67 11.35
CA LEU A 132 -5.60 12.59 10.40
C LEU A 132 -5.41 13.04 8.95
N GLU A 133 -4.81 12.16 8.15
CA GLU A 133 -4.80 12.22 6.69
C GLU A 133 -5.79 11.17 6.17
N LEU A 134 -6.93 11.61 5.64
CA LEU A 134 -7.99 10.71 5.18
C LEU A 134 -8.02 10.62 3.66
N PHE A 135 -8.11 9.39 3.16
CA PHE A 135 -8.18 9.10 1.73
C PHE A 135 -9.49 8.37 1.41
N VAL A 136 -10.41 9.06 0.74
CA VAL A 136 -11.65 8.45 0.30
C VAL A 136 -11.37 7.62 -0.96
N ARG A 137 -11.57 6.31 -0.85
CA ARG A 137 -11.47 5.42 -2.00
C ARG A 137 -12.77 5.45 -2.78
N ILE A 138 -12.68 5.77 -4.08
CA ILE A 138 -13.80 5.72 -5.02
C ILE A 138 -13.80 4.42 -5.80
N ALA A 139 -15.00 3.91 -6.12
CA ALA A 139 -15.19 2.75 -6.97
C ALA A 139 -14.97 3.13 -8.43
N ILE A 140 -14.07 2.43 -9.11
CA ILE A 140 -13.83 2.57 -10.55
C ILE A 140 -14.00 1.21 -11.19
N SER A 141 -15.04 1.05 -12.03
CA SER A 141 -15.24 -0.16 -12.80
C SER A 141 -14.20 -0.28 -13.92
N ASN A 142 -13.61 -1.45 -14.04
CA ASN A 142 -12.60 -1.72 -15.06
C ASN A 142 -12.73 -3.14 -15.63
N GLU A 143 -13.33 -3.23 -16.81
CA GLU A 143 -13.48 -4.45 -17.59
C GLU A 143 -12.16 -5.05 -18.12
N HIS A 144 -11.06 -4.28 -18.08
CA HIS A 144 -9.73 -4.74 -18.50
C HIS A 144 -8.90 -5.32 -17.35
N ALA A 145 -9.44 -5.43 -16.15
CA ALA A 145 -8.80 -6.08 -15.03
C ALA A 145 -9.25 -7.54 -14.94
N GLU A 146 -8.35 -8.46 -14.60
CA GLU A 146 -8.74 -9.86 -14.34
C GLU A 146 -9.69 -9.96 -13.14
N ILE A 147 -9.48 -9.08 -12.12
CA ILE A 147 -10.35 -8.98 -10.96
C ILE A 147 -10.78 -7.53 -10.82
N ASP A 148 -12.05 -7.25 -11.12
CA ASP A 148 -12.68 -5.96 -10.86
C ASP A 148 -12.98 -5.84 -9.36
N LEU A 149 -12.36 -4.85 -8.71
CA LEU A 149 -12.54 -4.59 -7.29
C LEU A 149 -13.62 -3.55 -6.98
N SER A 150 -14.23 -2.93 -7.99
CA SER A 150 -15.26 -1.89 -7.82
C SER A 150 -16.54 -2.40 -7.17
N ARG A 151 -16.82 -3.70 -7.31
CA ARG A 151 -17.97 -4.34 -6.67
C ARG A 151 -17.75 -4.65 -5.18
N LYS A 152 -16.51 -4.55 -4.71
CA LYS A 152 -16.12 -4.93 -3.34
C LYS A 152 -15.67 -3.74 -2.51
N PHE A 153 -15.00 -2.78 -3.13
CA PHE A 153 -14.39 -1.64 -2.45
C PHE A 153 -14.60 -0.35 -3.22
N GLY A 154 -14.64 0.73 -2.45
CA GLY A 154 -14.77 2.08 -2.95
C GLY A 154 -16.19 2.62 -2.83
N ALA A 155 -16.31 3.89 -2.45
CA ALA A 155 -17.59 4.60 -2.41
C ALA A 155 -18.16 4.74 -3.84
N LEU A 156 -19.46 4.52 -3.97
CA LEU A 156 -20.16 4.74 -5.23
C LEU A 156 -20.19 6.23 -5.59
N PRO A 157 -20.25 6.59 -6.88
CA PRO A 157 -20.30 8.00 -7.30
C PRO A 157 -21.39 8.82 -6.60
N SER A 158 -22.56 8.22 -6.33
CA SER A 158 -23.67 8.86 -5.61
C SER A 158 -23.36 9.19 -4.15
N GLU A 159 -22.44 8.48 -3.51
CA GLU A 159 -22.08 8.61 -2.09
C GLU A 159 -20.76 9.35 -1.88
N ALA A 160 -19.85 9.25 -2.86
CA ALA A 160 -18.48 9.71 -2.75
C ALA A 160 -18.37 11.18 -2.36
N LEU A 161 -19.15 12.07 -3.00
CA LEU A 161 -19.10 13.51 -2.69
C LEU A 161 -19.50 13.82 -1.26
N GLY A 162 -20.56 13.16 -0.75
CA GLY A 162 -21.02 13.32 0.62
C GLY A 162 -19.95 12.83 1.63
N LEU A 163 -19.31 11.70 1.33
CA LEU A 163 -18.25 11.15 2.17
C LEU A 163 -16.99 12.04 2.16
N VAL A 164 -16.61 12.57 1.01
CA VAL A 164 -15.47 13.51 0.87
C VAL A 164 -15.72 14.78 1.72
N ARG A 165 -16.94 15.36 1.69
CA ARG A 165 -17.29 16.51 2.52
C ARG A 165 -17.16 16.21 4.00
N LEU A 166 -17.69 15.08 4.47
CA LEU A 166 -17.56 14.65 5.86
C LEU A 166 -16.09 14.44 6.25
N CYS A 167 -15.31 13.79 5.42
CA CYS A 167 -13.88 13.58 5.71
C CYS A 167 -13.12 14.90 5.81
N LYS A 168 -13.48 15.92 5.03
CA LYS A 168 -12.84 17.24 5.07
C LYS A 168 -12.97 17.90 6.45
N GLU A 169 -14.10 17.71 7.13
CA GLU A 169 -14.37 18.30 8.45
C GLU A 169 -13.48 17.67 9.55
N HIS A 170 -13.00 16.44 9.34
CA HIS A 170 -12.28 15.65 10.32
C HIS A 170 -10.82 15.37 9.95
N SER A 171 -10.34 15.90 8.83
CA SER A 171 -8.99 15.63 8.36
C SER A 171 -8.11 16.88 8.30
N LYS A 172 -6.85 16.72 8.71
CA LYS A 172 -5.80 17.71 8.43
C LYS A 172 -5.43 17.71 6.95
N LYS A 173 -5.54 16.53 6.30
CA LYS A 173 -5.25 16.35 4.89
C LYS A 173 -6.27 15.38 4.29
N LEU A 174 -6.82 15.75 3.16
CA LEU A 174 -7.80 14.96 2.42
C LEU A 174 -7.23 14.57 1.06
N GLY A 175 -7.46 13.33 0.67
CA GLY A 175 -7.13 12.80 -0.65
C GLY A 175 -8.22 11.88 -1.19
N ILE A 176 -8.13 11.62 -2.48
CA ILE A 176 -8.94 10.61 -3.16
C ILE A 176 -8.00 9.47 -3.57
N SER A 177 -8.46 8.24 -3.45
CA SER A 177 -7.75 7.06 -3.92
C SER A 177 -8.67 6.18 -4.77
N PHE A 178 -8.06 5.42 -5.67
CA PHE A 178 -8.77 4.42 -6.47
C PHE A 178 -7.85 3.25 -6.80
N HIS A 179 -8.43 2.17 -7.28
CA HIS A 179 -7.70 1.00 -7.74
C HIS A 179 -8.30 0.52 -9.06
N VAL A 180 -7.48 0.38 -10.08
CA VAL A 180 -7.89 0.00 -11.44
C VAL A 180 -8.22 -1.50 -11.60
N GLY A 181 -8.24 -2.26 -10.51
CA GLY A 181 -8.43 -3.70 -10.53
C GLY A 181 -7.10 -4.47 -10.55
N SER A 182 -7.17 -5.74 -10.17
CA SER A 182 -5.97 -6.59 -10.12
C SER A 182 -5.57 -7.06 -11.51
N GLN A 183 -4.25 -7.19 -11.77
CA GLN A 183 -3.68 -7.61 -13.06
C GLN A 183 -4.16 -6.77 -14.26
N CYS A 184 -4.31 -5.45 -14.05
CA CYS A 184 -4.70 -4.54 -15.12
C CYS A 184 -3.50 -4.26 -16.04
N MET A 185 -3.58 -4.72 -17.29
CA MET A 185 -2.53 -4.55 -18.30
C MET A 185 -2.74 -3.34 -19.23
N HIS A 186 -3.88 -2.66 -19.11
CA HIS A 186 -4.22 -1.53 -19.99
C HIS A 186 -3.94 -0.18 -19.32
N LYS A 187 -3.04 0.59 -19.90
CA LYS A 187 -2.65 1.93 -19.38
C LYS A 187 -3.82 2.90 -19.30
N ILE A 188 -4.76 2.83 -20.24
CA ILE A 188 -5.93 3.71 -20.30
C ILE A 188 -6.87 3.56 -19.08
N SER A 189 -6.78 2.45 -18.37
CA SER A 189 -7.58 2.24 -17.17
C SER A 189 -7.28 3.25 -16.05
N TYR A 190 -6.08 3.79 -16.02
CA TYR A 190 -5.73 4.86 -15.07
C TYR A 190 -6.36 6.22 -15.41
N SER A 191 -6.74 6.44 -16.65
CA SER A 191 -7.42 7.68 -17.09
C SER A 191 -8.90 7.71 -16.67
N LYS A 192 -9.46 6.58 -16.20
CA LYS A 192 -10.84 6.51 -15.70
C LYS A 192 -10.98 7.07 -14.27
N GLY A 193 -9.90 7.17 -13.51
CA GLY A 193 -9.83 7.73 -12.17
C GLY A 193 -9.36 9.17 -12.16
#